data_3237674a857bd6a45b5de503c751f1ba
#
_entry.id   3237674a857bd6a45b5de503c751f1ba
#
_cell.length_a   1.000
_cell.length_b   1.000
_cell.length_c   1.000
_cell.angle_alpha   90.00
_cell.angle_beta   90.00
_cell.angle_gamma   90.00
#
_symmetry.space_group_name_H-M   'P 1'
#
loop_
_entity.id
_entity.type
_entity.pdbx_description
1 polymer ?
#
loop_
_entity_poly.entity_id
_entity_poly.type
_entity_poly.pdbx_seq_one_letter_code
_entity_poly.pdbx_strand_id
1 'polypeptide(L)'
;LLNCPIVETSALKGNGLDEVVDEAIKVAKKNTVDLPKEIFSKDLEAAIAEVKNVLPSSISEDKRRWYAVKFLENDSKVAESVALSGNDAKVVEDNRTKIEKAEDDDMESIVTDGRYQFIQKIVSTTVKKSGEKLTISDKIDQIVTNRILGIPIFIAIMFVVYYISVTTIG
;
A
#
# COMPACT_ATOMS: atom_id res chain seq x y z
N LEU A 1 6.83 -12.51 9.66
CA LEU A 1 7.19 -11.19 9.16
C LEU A 1 6.09 -10.17 9.41
N LEU A 2 4.85 -10.47 9.00
CA LEU A 2 3.69 -9.58 9.20
C LEU A 2 2.94 -9.85 10.50
N ASN A 3 3.17 -11.00 11.09
CA ASN A 3 2.55 -11.47 12.34
C ASN A 3 1.01 -11.42 12.34
N CYS A 4 0.41 -11.61 11.16
CA CYS A 4 -1.03 -11.67 10.95
C CYS A 4 -1.37 -12.87 10.07
N PRO A 5 -2.59 -13.46 10.20
CA PRO A 5 -3.04 -14.48 9.29
C PRO A 5 -3.17 -13.94 7.86
N ILE A 6 -2.89 -14.80 6.90
CA ILE A 6 -2.97 -14.46 5.47
C ILE A 6 -3.91 -15.49 4.82
N VAL A 7 -4.89 -14.99 4.10
CA VAL A 7 -5.85 -15.82 3.37
C VAL A 7 -5.80 -15.44 1.89
N GLU A 8 -5.65 -16.44 1.03
CA GLU A 8 -5.70 -16.24 -0.42
C GLU A 8 -7.16 -16.19 -0.89
N THR A 9 -7.51 -15.12 -1.60
CA THR A 9 -8.89 -14.91 -2.05
C THR A 9 -8.97 -14.58 -3.53
N SER A 10 -10.06 -14.97 -4.16
CA SER A 10 -10.43 -14.53 -5.50
C SER A 10 -11.87 -14.02 -5.50
N ALA A 11 -12.05 -12.71 -5.49
CA ALA A 11 -13.38 -12.09 -5.51
C ALA A 11 -14.20 -12.51 -6.74
N LEU A 12 -13.54 -12.63 -7.91
CA LEU A 12 -14.21 -13.06 -9.15
C LEU A 12 -14.71 -14.51 -9.10
N LYS A 13 -13.99 -15.40 -8.41
CA LYS A 13 -14.32 -16.83 -8.32
C LYS A 13 -15.08 -17.17 -7.03
N GLY A 14 -15.19 -16.26 -6.10
CA GLY A 14 -15.77 -16.48 -4.78
C GLY A 14 -14.93 -17.37 -3.85
N ASN A 15 -13.69 -17.69 -4.21
CA ASN A 15 -12.83 -18.55 -3.41
C ASN A 15 -12.25 -17.81 -2.20
N GLY A 16 -12.16 -18.49 -1.05
CA GLY A 16 -11.51 -17.97 0.16
C GLY A 16 -12.31 -16.92 0.92
N LEU A 17 -13.53 -16.56 0.52
CA LEU A 17 -14.34 -15.53 1.18
C LEU A 17 -14.78 -15.96 2.58
N ASP A 18 -15.23 -17.18 2.75
CA ASP A 18 -15.63 -17.73 4.06
C ASP A 18 -14.43 -17.86 4.99
N GLU A 19 -13.27 -18.27 4.47
CA GLU A 19 -12.00 -18.34 5.22
C GLU A 19 -11.56 -16.98 5.76
N VAL A 20 -11.74 -15.89 4.99
CA VAL A 20 -11.44 -14.53 5.47
C VAL A 20 -12.31 -14.17 6.66
N VAL A 21 -13.61 -14.47 6.60
CA VAL A 21 -14.54 -14.19 7.69
C VAL A 21 -14.18 -15.00 8.93
N ASP A 22 -13.90 -16.28 8.77
CA ASP A 22 -13.52 -17.16 9.87
C ASP A 22 -12.21 -16.71 10.55
N GLU A 23 -11.19 -16.35 9.77
CA GLU A 23 -9.92 -15.84 10.32
C GLU A 23 -10.11 -14.46 10.98
N ALA A 24 -10.92 -13.57 10.42
CA ALA A 24 -11.25 -12.29 11.05
C ALA A 24 -11.93 -12.48 12.41
N ILE A 25 -12.87 -13.42 12.52
CA ILE A 25 -13.54 -13.78 13.78
C ILE A 25 -12.53 -14.35 14.80
N LYS A 26 -11.61 -15.22 14.36
CA LYS A 26 -10.55 -15.77 15.24
C LYS A 26 -9.65 -14.66 15.78
N VAL A 27 -9.21 -13.74 14.93
CA VAL A 27 -8.37 -12.60 15.34
C VAL A 27 -9.13 -11.69 16.31
N ALA A 28 -10.39 -11.37 16.01
CA ALA A 28 -11.21 -10.55 16.90
C ALA A 28 -11.41 -11.18 18.29
N LYS A 29 -11.60 -12.51 18.36
CA LYS A 29 -11.72 -13.25 19.63
C LYS A 29 -10.41 -13.28 20.41
N LYS A 30 -9.26 -13.26 19.76
CA LYS A 30 -7.93 -13.26 20.39
C LYS A 30 -7.63 -11.96 21.13
N ASN A 31 -8.27 -10.87 20.73
CA ASN A 31 -8.12 -9.52 21.27
C ASN A 31 -6.66 -9.03 21.40
N THR A 32 -5.75 -9.60 20.60
CA THR A 32 -4.33 -9.23 20.54
C THR A 32 -3.93 -9.09 19.08
N VAL A 33 -3.53 -7.88 18.71
CA VAL A 33 -2.95 -7.60 17.40
C VAL A 33 -1.46 -7.34 17.61
N ASP A 34 -0.65 -8.29 17.18
CA ASP A 34 0.80 -8.19 17.27
C ASP A 34 1.33 -7.62 15.95
N LEU A 35 1.26 -6.29 15.81
CA LEU A 35 1.75 -5.58 14.62
C LEU A 35 3.28 -5.43 14.67
N PRO A 36 3.94 -5.33 13.51
CA PRO A 36 5.35 -4.97 13.45
C PRO A 36 5.61 -3.66 14.20
N LYS A 37 6.53 -3.69 15.16
CA LYS A 37 6.76 -2.56 16.07
C LYS A 37 7.63 -1.47 15.48
N GLU A 38 8.57 -1.85 14.61
CA GLU A 38 9.53 -0.93 14.00
C GLU A 38 9.46 -1.05 12.47
N ILE A 39 8.84 -0.08 11.85
CA ILE A 39 8.64 0.00 10.39
C ILE A 39 9.55 1.09 9.81
N PHE A 40 9.77 2.16 10.57
CA PHE A 40 10.42 3.37 10.14
C PHE A 40 11.89 3.48 10.60
N SER A 41 12.57 4.56 10.22
CA SER A 41 13.89 4.91 10.72
C SER A 41 13.87 5.11 12.24
N LYS A 42 15.03 4.96 12.90
CA LYS A 42 15.13 5.12 14.35
C LYS A 42 14.69 6.51 14.82
N ASP A 43 14.98 7.54 14.04
CA ASP A 43 14.63 8.92 14.39
C ASP A 43 13.11 9.14 14.27
N LEU A 44 12.48 8.60 13.22
CA LEU A 44 11.03 8.66 13.07
C LEU A 44 10.30 7.82 14.12
N GLU A 45 10.81 6.63 14.49
CA GLU A 45 10.25 5.83 15.57
C GLU A 45 10.35 6.54 16.94
N ALA A 46 11.44 7.26 17.20
CA ALA A 46 11.57 8.09 18.40
C ALA A 46 10.55 9.22 18.41
N ALA A 47 10.38 9.93 17.29
CA ALA A 47 9.37 10.97 17.16
C ALA A 47 7.95 10.43 17.36
N ILE A 48 7.63 9.26 16.79
CA ILE A 48 6.34 8.58 16.99
C ILE A 48 6.13 8.27 18.50
N ALA A 49 7.17 7.80 19.19
CA ALA A 49 7.08 7.51 20.61
C ALA A 49 6.83 8.78 21.46
N GLU A 50 7.49 9.88 21.16
CA GLU A 50 7.27 11.16 21.84
C GLU A 50 5.84 11.68 21.59
N VAL A 51 5.38 11.67 20.35
CA VAL A 51 4.01 12.10 20.00
C VAL A 51 2.96 11.21 20.67
N LYS A 52 3.17 9.90 20.72
CA LYS A 52 2.28 8.98 21.46
C LYS A 52 2.04 9.40 22.90
N ASN A 53 3.07 9.89 23.58
CA ASN A 53 2.98 10.27 25.00
C ASN A 53 2.10 11.50 25.24
N VAL A 54 2.01 12.40 24.28
CA VAL A 54 1.22 13.65 24.39
C VAL A 54 -0.20 13.51 23.82
N LEU A 55 -0.56 12.36 23.25
CA LEU A 55 -1.91 12.14 22.76
C LEU A 55 -2.93 12.06 23.92
N PRO A 56 -4.16 12.56 23.72
CA PRO A 56 -5.22 12.49 24.73
C PRO A 56 -5.51 11.06 25.20
N SER A 57 -5.91 10.90 26.46
CA SER A 57 -6.30 9.61 27.05
C SER A 57 -7.58 9.02 26.45
N SER A 58 -8.36 9.82 25.72
CA SER A 58 -9.52 9.34 24.96
C SER A 58 -9.17 8.40 23.82
N ILE A 59 -7.90 8.42 23.36
CA ILE A 59 -7.41 7.54 22.30
C ILE A 59 -6.95 6.23 22.96
N SER A 60 -7.57 5.11 22.56
CA SER A 60 -7.21 3.79 23.04
C SER A 60 -5.76 3.41 22.66
N GLU A 61 -5.07 2.64 23.51
CA GLU A 61 -3.64 2.36 23.39
C GLU A 61 -3.27 1.70 22.04
N ASP A 62 -4.13 0.81 21.55
CA ASP A 62 -3.98 0.13 20.26
C ASP A 62 -3.96 1.08 19.05
N LYS A 63 -4.59 2.25 19.17
CA LYS A 63 -4.69 3.26 18.11
C LYS A 63 -3.67 4.38 18.23
N ARG A 64 -3.04 4.56 19.40
CA ARG A 64 -2.14 5.71 19.65
C ARG A 64 -1.01 5.81 18.63
N ARG A 65 -0.42 4.68 18.21
CA ARG A 65 0.62 4.69 17.18
C ARG A 65 0.12 5.22 15.85
N TRP A 66 -1.07 4.81 15.43
CA TRP A 66 -1.67 5.28 14.18
C TRP A 66 -1.93 6.79 14.23
N TYR A 67 -2.51 7.26 15.34
CA TYR A 67 -2.74 8.69 15.53
C TYR A 67 -1.44 9.49 15.56
N ALA A 68 -0.39 9.00 16.21
CA ALA A 68 0.90 9.66 16.26
C ALA A 68 1.52 9.85 14.86
N VAL A 69 1.49 8.81 14.03
CA VAL A 69 1.94 8.89 12.64
C VAL A 69 1.10 9.90 11.86
N LYS A 70 -0.23 9.88 12.00
CA LYS A 70 -1.12 10.80 11.31
C LYS A 70 -0.95 12.27 11.73
N PHE A 71 -0.68 12.54 12.98
CA PHE A 71 -0.35 13.89 13.45
C PHE A 71 1.00 14.37 12.88
N LEU A 72 1.99 13.49 12.79
CA LEU A 72 3.26 13.80 12.14
C LEU A 72 3.10 14.08 10.64
N GLU A 73 2.27 13.29 9.94
CA GLU A 73 1.89 13.51 8.53
C GLU A 73 1.07 14.80 8.30
N ASN A 74 0.69 15.52 9.37
CA ASN A 74 -0.17 16.70 9.30
C ASN A 74 -1.56 16.44 8.68
N ASP A 75 -2.13 15.26 8.96
CA ASP A 75 -3.44 14.88 8.43
C ASP A 75 -4.55 15.76 9.01
N SER A 76 -5.15 16.60 8.16
CA SER A 76 -6.17 17.59 8.56
C SER A 76 -7.39 16.93 9.20
N LYS A 77 -7.83 15.76 8.70
CA LYS A 77 -9.01 15.06 9.23
C LYS A 77 -8.77 14.57 10.65
N VAL A 78 -7.55 14.13 10.93
CA VAL A 78 -7.17 13.72 12.29
C VAL A 78 -7.08 14.92 13.22
N ALA A 79 -6.48 16.01 12.76
CA ALA A 79 -6.41 17.27 13.53
C ALA A 79 -7.80 17.85 13.85
N GLU A 80 -8.76 17.73 12.95
CA GLU A 80 -10.17 18.13 13.16
C GLU A 80 -10.90 17.20 14.15
N SER A 81 -10.58 15.91 14.15
CA SER A 81 -11.26 14.91 14.97
C SER A 81 -10.75 14.82 16.39
N VAL A 82 -9.49 15.17 16.63
CA VAL A 82 -8.81 15.12 17.93
C VAL A 82 -8.05 16.42 18.18
N ALA A 83 -8.58 17.24 19.07
CA ALA A 83 -7.91 18.47 19.46
C ALA A 83 -6.72 18.16 20.40
N LEU A 84 -5.53 18.67 20.05
CA LEU A 84 -4.38 18.68 20.94
C LEU A 84 -4.30 19.98 21.73
N SER A 85 -3.77 19.94 22.95
CA SER A 85 -3.45 21.17 23.68
C SER A 85 -2.33 21.95 22.97
N GLY A 86 -2.21 23.26 23.24
CA GLY A 86 -1.18 24.06 22.60
C GLY A 86 0.25 23.57 22.82
N ASN A 87 0.55 23.00 24.00
CA ASN A 87 1.84 22.40 24.30
C ASN A 87 2.04 21.07 23.56
N ASP A 88 1.01 20.24 23.51
CA ASP A 88 1.08 18.94 22.82
C ASP A 88 1.21 19.10 21.31
N ALA A 89 0.47 20.07 20.75
CA ALA A 89 0.59 20.44 19.34
C ALA A 89 2.02 20.92 19.00
N LYS A 90 2.65 21.66 19.92
CA LYS A 90 4.03 22.09 19.75
C LYS A 90 5.02 20.92 19.73
N VAL A 91 4.84 19.90 20.57
CA VAL A 91 5.66 18.69 20.55
C VAL A 91 5.56 18.01 19.19
N VAL A 92 4.37 17.91 18.61
CA VAL A 92 4.18 17.35 17.27
C VAL A 92 4.93 18.16 16.22
N GLU A 93 4.78 19.48 16.23
CA GLU A 93 5.41 20.38 15.26
C GLU A 93 6.93 20.39 15.37
N ASP A 94 7.48 20.40 16.58
CA ASP A 94 8.93 20.36 16.81
C ASP A 94 9.53 19.05 16.27
N ASN A 95 8.88 17.91 16.53
CA ASN A 95 9.30 16.61 15.99
C ASN A 95 9.21 16.55 14.47
N ARG A 96 8.12 17.04 13.88
CA ARG A 96 7.96 17.13 12.42
C ARG A 96 9.09 17.92 11.79
N THR A 97 9.26 19.17 12.25
CA THR A 97 10.28 20.09 11.71
C THR A 97 11.69 19.52 11.85
N LYS A 98 11.97 18.80 12.95
CA LYS A 98 13.27 18.15 13.16
C LYS A 98 13.54 17.05 12.13
N ILE A 99 12.55 16.19 11.87
CA ILE A 99 12.68 15.08 10.90
C ILE A 99 12.76 15.64 9.47
N GLU A 100 11.86 16.53 9.09
CA GLU A 100 11.86 17.16 7.76
C GLU A 100 13.18 17.85 7.42
N LYS A 101 13.78 18.55 8.39
CA LYS A 101 15.11 19.14 8.20
C LYS A 101 16.23 18.13 8.10
N ALA A 102 16.12 16.98 8.77
CA ALA A 102 17.15 15.95 8.75
C ALA A 102 17.12 15.15 7.44
N GLU A 103 15.93 14.90 6.89
CA GLU A 103 15.71 14.10 5.68
C GLU A 103 15.59 14.97 4.40
N ASP A 104 15.53 16.32 4.56
CA ASP A 104 15.36 17.30 3.47
C ASP A 104 14.10 17.02 2.61
N ASP A 105 13.02 16.54 3.24
CA ASP A 105 11.76 16.20 2.60
C ASP A 105 10.57 16.46 3.55
N ASP A 106 9.33 16.44 3.02
CA ASP A 106 8.13 16.56 3.84
C ASP A 106 7.78 15.24 4.56
N MET A 107 7.07 15.36 5.69
CA MET A 107 6.78 14.21 6.54
C MET A 107 5.90 13.16 5.85
N GLU A 108 5.00 13.54 4.94
CA GLU A 108 4.15 12.59 4.20
C GLU A 108 5.00 11.71 3.27
N SER A 109 5.96 12.31 2.57
CA SER A 109 6.94 11.61 1.73
C SER A 109 7.81 10.68 2.57
N ILE A 110 8.38 11.17 3.68
CA ILE A 110 9.26 10.40 4.57
C ILE A 110 8.54 9.15 5.13
N VAL A 111 7.32 9.30 5.59
CA VAL A 111 6.51 8.18 6.11
C VAL A 111 6.14 7.21 4.99
N THR A 112 5.82 7.71 3.82
CA THR A 112 5.51 6.89 2.64
C THR A 112 6.71 6.08 2.20
N ASP A 113 7.87 6.70 2.09
CA ASP A 113 9.12 6.02 1.76
C ASP A 113 9.50 4.96 2.80
N GLY A 114 9.35 5.25 4.07
CA GLY A 114 9.58 4.27 5.13
C GLY A 114 8.67 3.04 5.00
N ARG A 115 7.40 3.22 4.65
CA ARG A 115 6.47 2.11 4.36
C ARG A 115 6.94 1.29 3.16
N TYR A 116 7.35 1.95 2.07
CA TYR A 116 7.84 1.26 0.88
C TYR A 116 9.14 0.50 1.13
N GLN A 117 10.08 1.06 1.88
CA GLN A 117 11.31 0.38 2.27
C GLN A 117 11.01 -0.89 3.08
N PHE A 118 10.08 -0.82 4.04
CA PHE A 118 9.65 -1.98 4.80
C PHE A 118 9.01 -3.05 3.90
N ILE A 119 8.12 -2.66 2.98
CA ILE A 119 7.51 -3.56 2.01
C ILE A 119 8.57 -4.22 1.12
N GLN A 120 9.51 -3.45 0.58
CA GLN A 120 10.59 -3.97 -0.26
C GLN A 120 11.46 -4.98 0.49
N LYS A 121 11.76 -4.72 1.75
CA LYS A 121 12.50 -5.65 2.61
C LYS A 121 11.78 -6.99 2.74
N ILE A 122 10.46 -6.97 2.96
CA ILE A 122 9.65 -8.19 3.03
C ILE A 122 9.61 -8.89 1.67
N VAL A 123 9.31 -8.17 0.61
CA VAL A 123 9.22 -8.72 -0.75
C VAL A 123 10.53 -9.36 -1.18
N SER A 124 11.67 -8.72 -0.93
CA SER A 124 12.99 -9.26 -1.29
C SER A 124 13.32 -10.59 -0.60
N THR A 125 12.76 -10.81 0.59
CA THR A 125 12.99 -12.04 1.37
C THR A 125 11.97 -13.14 1.11
N THR A 126 10.76 -12.78 0.66
CA THR A 126 9.63 -13.72 0.54
C THR A 126 9.29 -14.08 -0.89
N VAL A 127 9.44 -13.14 -1.83
CA VAL A 127 9.09 -13.35 -3.23
C VAL A 127 10.24 -14.05 -3.93
N LYS A 128 10.13 -15.37 -4.11
CA LYS A 128 10.93 -16.08 -5.11
C LYS A 128 10.30 -15.76 -6.47
N LYS A 129 11.00 -15.03 -7.33
CA LYS A 129 10.60 -14.87 -8.73
C LYS A 129 10.58 -16.27 -9.37
N SER A 130 9.49 -16.96 -9.25
CA SER A 130 9.11 -18.03 -10.13
C SER A 130 8.95 -17.36 -11.49
N GLY A 131 9.80 -17.73 -12.47
CA GLY A 131 9.74 -17.12 -13.80
C GLY A 131 8.29 -17.11 -14.25
N GLU A 132 7.71 -15.94 -14.41
CA GLU A 132 6.32 -15.79 -14.85
C GLU A 132 6.18 -16.57 -16.16
N LYS A 133 5.44 -17.66 -16.11
CA LYS A 133 5.02 -18.30 -17.34
C LYS A 133 4.09 -17.32 -18.02
N LEU A 134 4.63 -16.62 -19.02
CA LEU A 134 3.84 -15.73 -19.86
C LEU A 134 2.53 -16.45 -20.23
N THR A 135 1.43 -15.82 -19.90
CA THR A 135 0.11 -16.34 -20.31
C THR A 135 0.03 -16.31 -21.84
N ILE A 136 -0.92 -17.05 -22.40
CA ILE A 136 -1.16 -16.99 -23.86
C ILE A 136 -1.46 -15.55 -24.29
N SER A 137 -2.18 -14.82 -23.46
CA SER A 137 -2.50 -13.41 -23.67
C SER A 137 -1.23 -12.54 -23.75
N ASP A 138 -0.28 -12.73 -22.84
CA ASP A 138 0.98 -11.97 -22.82
C ASP A 138 1.82 -12.24 -24.07
N LYS A 139 1.81 -13.49 -24.55
CA LYS A 139 2.52 -13.87 -25.80
C LYS A 139 1.90 -13.22 -27.04
N ILE A 140 0.56 -13.20 -27.09
CA ILE A 140 -0.18 -12.53 -28.17
C ILE A 140 0.11 -11.03 -28.12
N ASP A 141 0.07 -10.42 -26.95
CA ASP A 141 0.35 -9.00 -26.77
C ASP A 141 1.77 -8.64 -27.21
N GLN A 142 2.78 -9.43 -26.84
CA GLN A 142 4.16 -9.25 -27.31
C GLN A 142 4.31 -9.28 -28.84
N ILE A 143 3.50 -10.09 -29.53
CA ILE A 143 3.54 -10.17 -31.00
C ILE A 143 2.82 -8.97 -31.63
N VAL A 144 1.63 -8.65 -31.13
CA VAL A 144 0.78 -7.58 -31.67
C VAL A 144 1.37 -6.19 -31.42
N THR A 145 1.98 -5.99 -30.25
CA THR A 145 2.60 -4.71 -29.88
C THR A 145 4.06 -4.58 -30.35
N ASN A 146 4.61 -5.61 -30.98
CA ASN A 146 5.97 -5.56 -31.52
C ASN A 146 6.07 -4.46 -32.60
N ARG A 147 7.05 -3.56 -32.44
CA ARG A 147 7.25 -2.40 -33.33
C ARG A 147 7.41 -2.76 -34.81
N ILE A 148 7.95 -3.94 -35.13
CA ILE A 148 8.19 -4.39 -36.50
C ILE A 148 7.00 -5.22 -37.00
N LEU A 149 6.48 -6.13 -36.19
CA LEU A 149 5.40 -7.06 -36.55
C LEU A 149 4.01 -6.42 -36.49
N GLY A 150 3.83 -5.42 -35.61
CA GLY A 150 2.54 -4.75 -35.41
C GLY A 150 1.99 -4.10 -36.71
N ILE A 151 2.87 -3.46 -37.52
CA ILE A 151 2.45 -2.80 -38.76
C ILE A 151 1.90 -3.80 -39.80
N PRO A 152 2.60 -4.89 -40.17
CA PRO A 152 2.06 -5.86 -41.12
C PRO A 152 0.83 -6.59 -40.59
N ILE A 153 0.76 -6.88 -39.27
CA ILE A 153 -0.43 -7.48 -38.67
C ILE A 153 -1.62 -6.54 -38.75
N PHE A 154 -1.44 -5.25 -38.47
CA PHE A 154 -2.48 -4.24 -38.60
C PHE A 154 -3.01 -4.17 -40.05
N ILE A 155 -2.11 -4.12 -41.03
CA ILE A 155 -2.49 -4.09 -42.46
C ILE A 155 -3.31 -5.34 -42.85
N ALA A 156 -2.87 -6.52 -42.38
CA ALA A 156 -3.57 -7.76 -42.66
C ALA A 156 -4.99 -7.76 -42.05
N ILE A 157 -5.14 -7.30 -40.80
CA ILE A 157 -6.45 -7.20 -40.12
C ILE A 157 -7.35 -6.20 -40.87
N MET A 158 -6.82 -5.03 -41.23
CA MET A 158 -7.58 -4.03 -41.97
C MET A 158 -8.02 -4.53 -43.35
N PHE A 159 -7.17 -5.30 -44.01
CA PHE A 159 -7.54 -5.93 -45.31
C PHE A 159 -8.68 -6.92 -45.15
N VAL A 160 -8.64 -7.77 -44.11
CA VAL A 160 -9.72 -8.75 -43.81
C VAL A 160 -11.02 -8.03 -43.48
N VAL A 161 -10.98 -7.00 -42.64
CA VAL A 161 -12.16 -6.21 -42.28
C VAL A 161 -12.76 -5.54 -43.50
N TYR A 162 -11.93 -4.92 -44.38
CA TYR A 162 -12.36 -4.30 -45.62
C TYR A 162 -13.00 -5.32 -46.57
N TYR A 163 -12.35 -6.47 -46.77
CA TYR A 163 -12.86 -7.54 -47.63
C TYR A 163 -14.24 -8.04 -47.18
N ILE A 164 -14.39 -8.31 -45.85
CA ILE A 164 -15.69 -8.73 -45.31
C ILE A 164 -16.74 -7.63 -45.48
N SER A 165 -16.39 -6.39 -45.21
CA SER A 165 -17.31 -5.27 -45.36
C SER A 165 -17.85 -5.10 -46.79
N VAL A 166 -16.96 -5.20 -47.76
CA VAL A 166 -17.34 -5.03 -49.18
C VAL A 166 -18.10 -6.25 -49.73
N THR A 167 -17.73 -7.47 -49.29
CA THR A 167 -18.39 -8.69 -49.82
C THR A 167 -19.69 -9.07 -49.11
N THR A 168 -19.89 -8.60 -47.86
CA THR A 168 -21.05 -9.00 -47.07
C THR A 168 -22.09 -7.88 -46.91
N ILE A 169 -21.67 -6.62 -46.94
CA ILE A 169 -22.53 -5.45 -46.73
C ILE A 169 -22.71 -4.62 -48.00
N GLY A 170 -21.77 -4.68 -48.93
CA GLY A 170 -21.86 -4.10 -50.30
C GLY A 170 -22.42 -5.10 -51.27
#